data_fdd1dc122fd40ffa7d7601768149d3ff
#
_entry.id   fdd1dc122fd40ffa7d7601768149d3ff
#
_cell.length_a   1.000
_cell.length_b   1.000
_cell.length_c   1.000
_cell.angle_alpha   90.00
_cell.angle_beta   90.00
_cell.angle_gamma   90.00
#
_symmetry.space_group_name_H-M   'P 1'
#
loop_
_entity.id
_entity.type
_entity.pdbx_description
1 polymer ?
#
loop_
_entity_poly.entity_id
_entity_poly.type
_entity_poly.pdbx_seq_one_letter_code
_entity_poly.pdbx_strand_id
1 'polypeptide(L)'
;MIREHKYRVYSFLSKSFIYFDVHEGVSGIAGGVSEPQQYTGLTDKNGKEIYEGDLIRGMFDFGPVGFRETMLPVCWHNLQGYQWNYWNLSTIEVVGNAFEHKELLNKLI
;
A
#
# COMPACT_ATOMS: atom_id res chain seq x y z
N MET A 1 -0.61 -20.45 -4.00
CA MET A 1 -0.02 -19.38 -4.84
C MET A 1 1.18 -18.79 -4.14
N ILE A 2 2.28 -18.68 -4.84
CA ILE A 2 3.50 -18.08 -4.29
C ILE A 2 3.41 -16.58 -4.47
N ARG A 3 3.47 -15.84 -3.36
CA ARG A 3 3.47 -14.39 -3.40
C ARG A 3 4.85 -13.90 -3.87
N GLU A 4 4.86 -12.95 -4.79
CA GLU A 4 6.10 -12.36 -5.25
C GLU A 4 6.75 -11.54 -4.13
N HIS A 5 8.07 -11.63 -4.03
CA HIS A 5 8.84 -10.90 -3.02
C HIS A 5 9.34 -9.58 -3.60
N LYS A 6 8.40 -8.70 -3.92
CA LYS A 6 8.70 -7.36 -4.41
C LYS A 6 8.62 -6.35 -3.29
N TYR A 7 9.53 -5.39 -3.33
CA TYR A 7 9.60 -4.32 -2.35
C TYR A 7 9.79 -2.99 -3.05
N ARG A 8 9.52 -1.93 -2.32
CA ARG A 8 9.87 -0.59 -2.76
C ARG A 8 10.41 0.21 -1.57
N VAL A 9 11.26 1.18 -1.85
CA VAL A 9 11.69 2.19 -0.88
C VAL A 9 11.43 3.56 -1.47
N TYR A 10 11.15 4.53 -0.62
CA TYR A 10 10.97 5.91 -1.06
C TYR A 10 12.30 6.65 -0.91
N SER A 11 12.80 7.23 -2.01
CA SER A 11 14.01 8.05 -1.99
C SER A 11 13.64 9.47 -1.57
N PHE A 12 14.20 9.93 -0.47
CA PHE A 12 13.88 11.26 0.07
C PHE A 12 14.48 12.38 -0.76
N LEU A 13 15.57 12.13 -1.46
CA LEU A 13 16.19 13.13 -2.33
C LEU A 13 15.42 13.28 -3.64
N SER A 14 15.19 12.18 -4.35
CA SER A 14 14.50 12.20 -5.64
C SER A 14 12.99 12.31 -5.52
N LYS A 15 12.43 12.08 -4.31
CA LYS A 15 10.99 12.09 -4.03
C LYS A 15 10.23 11.11 -4.93
N SER A 16 10.78 9.92 -5.06
CA SER A 16 10.20 8.86 -5.88
C SER A 16 10.48 7.49 -5.30
N PHE A 17 9.73 6.49 -5.75
CA PHE A 17 9.93 5.11 -5.32
C PHE A 17 10.96 4.41 -6.18
N ILE A 18 11.74 3.54 -5.52
CA ILE A 18 12.66 2.61 -6.16
C ILE A 18 12.15 1.22 -5.87
N TYR A 19 11.90 0.42 -6.91
CA TYR A 19 11.34 -0.92 -6.81
C TYR A 19 12.45 -1.94 -6.96
N PHE A 20 12.41 -3.00 -6.15
CA PHE A 20 13.42 -4.05 -6.20
C PHE A 20 12.82 -5.36 -5.70
N ASP A 21 13.46 -6.49 -6.01
CA ASP A 21 13.12 -7.77 -5.40
C ASP A 21 14.08 -8.06 -4.24
N VAL A 22 13.76 -9.11 -3.48
CA VAL A 22 14.50 -9.44 -2.27
C VAL A 22 15.98 -9.76 -2.54
N HIS A 23 16.32 -10.19 -3.74
CA HIS A 23 17.69 -10.56 -4.11
C HIS A 23 18.55 -9.38 -4.56
N GLU A 24 17.93 -8.33 -5.05
CA GLU A 24 18.64 -7.16 -5.56
C GLU A 24 19.12 -6.23 -4.45
N GLY A 25 18.27 -5.99 -3.47
CA GLY A 25 18.56 -5.04 -2.40
C GLY A 25 18.62 -3.60 -2.89
N VAL A 26 18.89 -2.69 -1.97
CA VAL A 26 19.06 -1.26 -2.28
C VAL A 26 20.16 -0.72 -1.37
N SER A 27 21.17 -0.07 -1.97
CA SER A 27 22.24 0.55 -1.20
C SER A 27 22.81 1.75 -1.95
N GLY A 28 23.49 2.62 -1.23
CA GLY A 28 24.20 3.75 -1.82
C GLY A 28 23.32 4.84 -2.40
N ILE A 29 22.08 4.95 -1.96
CA ILE A 29 21.15 5.98 -2.41
C ILE A 29 21.43 7.28 -1.65
N ALA A 30 21.77 8.32 -2.36
CA ALA A 30 22.00 9.63 -1.76
C ALA A 30 20.72 10.18 -1.15
N GLY A 31 20.84 10.81 0.03
CA GLY A 31 19.71 11.39 0.73
C GLY A 31 18.89 10.40 1.55
N GLY A 32 19.24 9.12 1.50
CA GLY A 32 18.58 8.07 2.24
C GLY A 32 17.27 7.61 1.64
N VAL A 33 16.76 6.51 2.17
CA VAL A 33 15.51 5.89 1.74
C VAL A 33 14.67 5.52 2.95
N SER A 34 13.37 5.32 2.71
CA SER A 34 12.45 4.81 3.73
C SER A 34 12.75 3.34 4.05
N GLU A 35 12.08 2.83 5.07
CA GLU A 35 12.04 1.39 5.27
C GLU A 35 11.37 0.72 4.06
N PRO A 36 11.76 -0.53 3.74
CA PRO A 36 11.13 -1.26 2.64
C PRO A 36 9.63 -1.46 2.85
N GLN A 37 8.87 -1.27 1.80
CA GLN A 37 7.45 -1.57 1.75
C GLN A 37 7.21 -2.76 0.84
N GLN A 38 6.47 -3.74 1.34
CA GLN A 38 6.26 -4.99 0.62
C GLN A 38 5.07 -4.90 -0.33
N TYR A 39 5.22 -5.52 -1.51
CA TYR A 39 4.09 -5.76 -2.40
C TYR A 39 3.12 -6.74 -1.75
N THR A 40 1.83 -6.41 -1.73
CA THR A 40 0.81 -7.22 -1.06
C THR A 40 0.43 -8.48 -1.82
N GLY A 41 0.80 -8.58 -3.08
CA GLY A 41 0.38 -9.68 -3.96
C GLY A 41 -0.92 -9.40 -4.71
N LEU A 42 -1.56 -8.27 -4.47
CA LEU A 42 -2.82 -7.90 -5.10
C LEU A 42 -2.65 -6.65 -5.96
N THR A 43 -3.49 -6.57 -6.99
CA THR A 43 -3.62 -5.36 -7.83
C THR A 43 -4.97 -4.73 -7.58
N ASP A 44 -5.06 -3.43 -7.85
CA ASP A 44 -6.34 -2.73 -7.75
C ASP A 44 -7.20 -2.97 -9.00
N LYS A 45 -8.37 -2.35 -9.03
CA LYS A 45 -9.31 -2.52 -10.15
C LYS A 45 -8.75 -2.09 -11.50
N ASN A 46 -7.68 -1.29 -11.50
CA ASN A 46 -7.02 -0.80 -12.72
C ASN A 46 -5.74 -1.58 -13.06
N GLY A 47 -5.45 -2.65 -12.31
CA GLY A 47 -4.25 -3.46 -12.50
C GLY A 47 -2.99 -2.91 -11.85
N LYS A 48 -3.12 -1.85 -11.03
CA LYS A 48 -1.97 -1.28 -10.32
C LYS A 48 -1.63 -2.13 -9.11
N GLU A 49 -0.34 -2.45 -8.94
CA GLU A 49 0.14 -3.21 -7.78
C GLU A 49 -0.07 -2.43 -6.49
N ILE A 50 -0.52 -3.12 -5.45
CA ILE A 50 -0.78 -2.53 -4.14
C ILE A 50 0.36 -2.88 -3.20
N TYR A 51 1.01 -1.84 -2.63
CA TYR A 51 2.10 -1.98 -1.66
C TYR A 51 1.65 -1.49 -0.28
N GLU A 52 2.35 -1.96 0.75
CA GLU A 52 2.22 -1.36 2.07
C GLU A 52 2.44 0.16 1.96
N GLY A 53 1.67 0.92 2.74
CA GLY A 53 1.76 2.39 2.69
C GLY A 53 0.95 3.05 1.60
N ASP A 54 0.36 2.27 0.68
CA ASP A 54 -0.59 2.83 -0.29
C ASP A 54 -1.87 3.23 0.42
N LEU A 55 -2.51 4.28 -0.11
CA LEU A 55 -3.85 4.67 0.30
C LEU A 55 -4.82 4.10 -0.71
N ILE A 56 -5.75 3.29 -0.24
CA ILE A 56 -6.75 2.65 -1.11
C ILE A 56 -8.15 3.15 -0.76
N ARG A 57 -8.96 3.30 -1.78
CA ARG A 57 -10.37 3.66 -1.65
C ARG A 57 -11.22 2.58 -2.29
N GLY A 58 -12.31 2.22 -1.65
CA GLY A 58 -13.22 1.22 -2.15
C GLY A 58 -14.36 0.97 -1.18
N MET A 59 -15.12 -0.08 -1.43
CA MET A 59 -16.25 -0.47 -0.58
C MET A 59 -15.75 -1.38 0.53
N PHE A 60 -15.94 -0.94 1.76
CA PHE A 60 -15.51 -1.65 2.96
C PHE A 60 -16.74 -2.11 3.74
N ASP A 61 -16.70 -3.33 4.24
CA ASP A 61 -17.80 -3.93 5.01
C ASP A 61 -17.71 -3.49 6.47
N PHE A 62 -18.65 -2.67 6.89
CA PHE A 62 -18.78 -2.21 8.27
C PHE A 62 -19.76 -3.05 9.09
N GLY A 63 -20.07 -4.27 8.66
CA GLY A 63 -20.97 -5.17 9.38
C GLY A 63 -22.43 -4.77 9.23
N PRO A 64 -23.17 -4.58 10.34
CA PRO A 64 -24.63 -4.32 10.28
C PRO A 64 -25.02 -3.09 9.48
N VAL A 65 -24.13 -2.09 9.34
CA VAL A 65 -24.41 -0.90 8.54
C VAL A 65 -24.10 -1.11 7.06
N GLY A 66 -23.55 -2.28 6.70
CA GLY A 66 -23.29 -2.65 5.32
C GLY A 66 -22.01 -2.05 4.75
N PHE A 67 -21.90 -2.08 3.41
CA PHE A 67 -20.74 -1.55 2.72
C PHE A 67 -20.81 -0.03 2.62
N ARG A 68 -19.67 0.62 2.82
CA ARG A 68 -19.52 2.08 2.64
C ARG A 68 -18.22 2.35 1.93
N GLU A 69 -18.22 3.35 1.06
CA GLU A 69 -16.99 3.81 0.45
C GLU A 69 -16.10 4.44 1.51
N THR A 70 -14.85 4.02 1.55
CA THR A 70 -13.87 4.56 2.50
C THR A 70 -12.47 4.51 1.92
N MET A 71 -11.57 5.26 2.54
CA MET A 71 -10.17 5.31 2.19
C MET A 71 -9.33 4.96 3.41
N LEU A 72 -8.47 3.98 3.28
CA LEU A 72 -7.61 3.53 4.38
C LEU A 72 -6.20 3.24 3.88
N PRO A 73 -5.19 3.37 4.75
CA PRO A 73 -3.84 2.95 4.40
C PRO A 73 -3.71 1.43 4.44
N VAL A 74 -2.87 0.88 3.57
CA VAL A 74 -2.55 -0.54 3.55
C VAL A 74 -1.47 -0.82 4.59
N CYS A 75 -1.82 -1.61 5.61
CA CYS A 75 -0.92 -1.95 6.70
C CYS A 75 -0.87 -3.46 6.89
N TRP A 76 0.34 -3.96 7.19
CA TRP A 76 0.49 -5.33 7.63
C TRP A 76 0.14 -5.44 9.12
N HIS A 77 -0.74 -6.38 9.45
CA HIS A 77 -1.07 -6.66 10.85
C HIS A 77 -0.36 -7.94 11.28
N ASN A 78 0.37 -7.90 12.37
CA ASN A 78 1.21 -9.03 12.82
C ASN A 78 0.46 -10.34 12.99
N LEU A 79 -0.80 -10.30 13.41
CA LEU A 79 -1.61 -11.49 13.66
C LEU A 79 -2.54 -11.85 12.50
N GLN A 80 -2.94 -10.87 11.69
CA GLN A 80 -3.97 -11.05 10.69
C GLN A 80 -3.50 -10.76 9.26
N GLY A 81 -2.27 -10.30 9.12
CA GLY A 81 -1.76 -9.90 7.81
C GLY A 81 -2.47 -8.69 7.24
N TYR A 82 -2.58 -8.62 5.93
CA TYR A 82 -3.34 -7.57 5.26
C TYR A 82 -4.82 -7.92 5.38
N GLN A 83 -5.64 -6.95 5.83
CA GLN A 83 -7.04 -7.22 6.15
C GLN A 83 -7.95 -7.05 4.94
N TRP A 84 -7.82 -7.97 3.98
CA TRP A 84 -8.62 -7.92 2.75
C TRP A 84 -10.04 -8.43 2.91
N ASN A 85 -10.34 -9.16 3.99
CA ASN A 85 -11.65 -9.79 4.20
C ASN A 85 -12.82 -8.81 4.21
N TYR A 86 -12.56 -7.57 4.61
CA TYR A 86 -13.59 -6.55 4.76
C TYR A 86 -13.78 -5.70 3.52
N TRP A 87 -12.94 -5.88 2.50
CA TRP A 87 -12.99 -5.09 1.28
C TRP A 87 -13.71 -5.84 0.17
N ASN A 88 -14.52 -5.13 -0.61
CA ASN A 88 -14.92 -5.62 -1.92
C ASN A 88 -13.76 -5.35 -2.88
N LEU A 89 -12.97 -6.38 -3.14
CA LEU A 89 -11.71 -6.23 -3.88
C LEU A 89 -11.88 -5.66 -5.28
N SER A 90 -13.03 -5.90 -5.92
CA SER A 90 -13.29 -5.38 -7.26
C SER A 90 -13.47 -3.86 -7.29
N THR A 91 -13.63 -3.22 -6.14
CA THR A 91 -13.84 -1.77 -6.04
C THR A 91 -12.60 -1.00 -5.63
N ILE A 92 -11.54 -1.68 -5.20
CA ILE A 92 -10.35 -1.03 -4.64
C ILE A 92 -9.56 -0.28 -5.70
N GLU A 93 -9.17 0.95 -5.36
CA GLU A 93 -8.33 1.79 -6.20
C GLU A 93 -7.23 2.43 -5.34
N VAL A 94 -5.98 2.35 -5.81
CA VAL A 94 -4.87 3.07 -5.18
C VAL A 94 -5.01 4.54 -5.53
N VAL A 95 -5.20 5.39 -4.51
CA VAL A 95 -5.42 6.83 -4.70
C VAL A 95 -4.25 7.67 -4.22
N GLY A 96 -3.26 7.08 -3.57
CA GLY A 96 -2.09 7.79 -3.10
C GLY A 96 -1.20 6.90 -2.26
N ASN A 97 -0.29 7.51 -1.52
CA ASN A 97 0.58 6.80 -0.60
C ASN A 97 1.02 7.72 0.54
N ALA A 98 1.60 7.11 1.57
CA ALA A 98 1.94 7.82 2.80
C ALA A 98 3.06 8.87 2.63
N PHE A 99 3.90 8.74 1.61
CA PHE A 99 5.02 9.67 1.42
C PHE A 99 4.68 10.88 0.56
N GLU A 100 3.90 10.66 -0.50
CA GLU A 100 3.58 11.71 -1.47
C GLU A 100 2.26 12.42 -1.17
N HIS A 101 1.39 11.79 -0.37
CA HIS A 101 0.01 12.25 -0.15
C HIS A 101 -0.30 12.34 1.34
N LYS A 102 0.57 12.99 2.10
CA LYS A 102 0.38 13.15 3.56
C LYS A 102 -0.92 13.85 3.91
N GLU A 103 -1.36 14.76 3.07
CA GLU A 103 -2.62 15.48 3.26
C GLU A 103 -3.82 14.54 3.24
N LEU A 104 -3.76 13.45 2.49
CA LEU A 104 -4.83 12.45 2.47
C LEU A 104 -4.85 11.65 3.77
N LEU A 105 -3.67 11.34 4.32
CA LEU A 105 -3.58 10.68 5.62
C LEU A 105 -4.19 11.53 6.73
N ASN A 106 -3.95 12.82 6.72
CA ASN A 106 -4.47 13.71 7.75
C ASN A 106 -6.00 13.76 7.77
N LYS A 107 -6.64 13.48 6.64
CA LYS A 107 -8.10 13.42 6.56
C LYS A 107 -8.70 12.16 7.18
N LEU A 108 -7.86 11.17 7.46
CA LEU A 108 -8.32 9.90 8.05
C LEU A 108 -8.36 9.93 9.58
N ILE A 109 -7.83 10.97 10.17
CA ILE A 109 -7.71 11.10 11.63
C ILE A 109 -8.87 11.94 12.17
#